data_b730ba8cdd29d453db1e43ff01be14ed
#
_entry.id   b730ba8cdd29d453db1e43ff01be14ed
#
_cell.length_a   1.000
_cell.length_b   1.000
_cell.length_c   1.000
_cell.angle_alpha   90.00
_cell.angle_beta   90.00
_cell.angle_gamma   90.00
#
_symmetry.space_group_name_H-M   'P 1'
#
loop_
_entity.id
_entity.type
_entity.pdbx_description
1 polymer ?
#
loop_
_entity_poly.entity_id
_entity_poly.type
_entity_poly.pdbx_seq_one_letter_code
_entity_poly.pdbx_strand_id
1 'polypeptide(L)'
;LCVAKLFGLKAELALEGGFVDRVKEMISDNNPMVVANAIAALNDIHEAAQDLKIQGEPVFVLDSDVLMKLLVALNECTEWGRIIILNTLATYRSADERESEHICERVMPQFQHANGAVVLGAVKVVLVHMESTRKPEFVQQLVRKMAPPLVTLVTSEPEVQWVALRNINLILQKYPDILSNEMRVFFCKYNDPPYVKAEKVDVMIKLAKESNVDMLLSELKEYATEVDVDFVRRAIRAIGQCAISIEAAAERCVYVLLELIGSRAS
;
A
#
# COMPACT_ATOMS: atom_id res chain seq x y z
N LEU A 1 20.08 -0.03 -16.99
CA LEU A 1 19.97 1.34 -16.42
C LEU A 1 20.63 2.41 -17.31
N CYS A 2 21.88 2.21 -17.82
CA CYS A 2 22.52 3.17 -18.74
C CYS A 2 21.72 3.36 -20.03
N VAL A 3 21.14 2.29 -20.58
CA VAL A 3 20.30 2.34 -21.79
C VAL A 3 19.04 3.16 -21.53
N ALA A 4 18.40 3.02 -20.36
CA ALA A 4 17.22 3.81 -20.00
C ALA A 4 17.55 5.32 -19.93
N LYS A 5 18.68 5.68 -19.33
CA LYS A 5 19.17 7.07 -19.33
C LYS A 5 19.48 7.58 -20.73
N LEU A 6 20.13 6.76 -21.56
CA LEU A 6 20.39 7.10 -22.97
C LEU A 6 19.09 7.34 -23.74
N PHE A 7 18.08 6.50 -23.52
CA PHE A 7 16.76 6.62 -24.13
C PHE A 7 16.09 7.95 -23.77
N GLY A 8 16.12 8.34 -22.51
CA GLY A 8 15.56 9.62 -22.04
C GLY A 8 16.28 10.85 -22.64
N LEU A 9 17.56 10.71 -23.05
CA LEU A 9 18.34 11.78 -23.65
C LEU A 9 18.26 11.78 -25.19
N LYS A 10 18.35 10.60 -25.82
CA LYS A 10 18.36 10.38 -27.27
C LYS A 10 17.69 9.06 -27.61
N ALA A 11 16.35 9.06 -27.66
CA ALA A 11 15.54 7.85 -27.90
C ALA A 11 15.87 7.18 -29.25
N GLU A 12 16.04 7.98 -30.32
CA GLU A 12 16.38 7.46 -31.66
C GLU A 12 17.67 6.62 -31.63
N LEU A 13 18.73 7.13 -30.99
CA LEU A 13 19.99 6.42 -30.89
C LEU A 13 19.87 5.10 -30.11
N ALA A 14 19.03 5.08 -29.07
CA ALA A 14 18.80 3.89 -28.27
C ALA A 14 18.03 2.81 -29.04
N LEU A 15 17.09 3.22 -29.91
CA LEU A 15 16.30 2.33 -30.76
C LEU A 15 17.10 1.84 -31.96
N GLU A 16 17.70 2.74 -32.75
CA GLU A 16 18.48 2.40 -33.94
C GLU A 16 19.72 1.54 -33.62
N GLY A 17 20.33 1.79 -32.44
CA GLY A 17 21.46 1.01 -31.94
C GLY A 17 21.11 -0.39 -31.44
N GLY A 18 19.83 -0.78 -31.41
CA GLY A 18 19.35 -2.07 -30.92
C GLY A 18 19.57 -2.28 -29.42
N PHE A 19 19.84 -1.22 -28.66
CA PHE A 19 20.14 -1.32 -27.22
C PHE A 19 18.91 -1.73 -26.40
N VAL A 20 17.73 -1.29 -26.81
CA VAL A 20 16.46 -1.63 -26.13
C VAL A 20 16.15 -3.12 -26.29
N ASP A 21 16.32 -3.66 -27.49
CA ASP A 21 16.07 -5.09 -27.75
C ASP A 21 17.06 -5.97 -26.98
N ARG A 22 18.30 -5.52 -26.86
CA ARG A 22 19.29 -6.20 -26.00
C ARG A 22 18.88 -6.23 -24.53
N VAL A 23 18.28 -5.16 -24.01
CA VAL A 23 17.74 -5.15 -22.62
C VAL A 23 16.54 -6.09 -22.49
N LYS A 24 15.66 -6.20 -23.52
CA LYS A 24 14.56 -7.18 -23.52
C LYS A 24 15.07 -8.62 -23.44
N GLU A 25 16.13 -8.98 -24.18
CA GLU A 25 16.74 -10.30 -24.11
C GLU A 25 17.23 -10.65 -22.69
N MET A 26 17.73 -9.66 -21.92
CA MET A 26 18.21 -9.86 -20.55
C MET A 26 17.12 -10.27 -19.55
N ILE A 27 15.84 -10.19 -19.87
CA ILE A 27 14.75 -10.73 -19.03
C ILE A 27 14.85 -12.26 -18.94
N SER A 28 15.51 -12.90 -19.91
CA SER A 28 15.70 -14.34 -19.94
C SER A 28 17.06 -14.79 -19.37
N ASP A 29 17.78 -13.90 -18.69
CA ASP A 29 19.05 -14.23 -18.04
C ASP A 29 18.82 -15.17 -16.83
N ASN A 30 19.80 -16.04 -16.58
CA ASN A 30 19.75 -16.95 -15.43
C ASN A 30 20.03 -16.22 -14.09
N ASN A 31 20.60 -15.02 -14.14
CA ASN A 31 20.90 -14.24 -12.95
C ASN A 31 19.68 -13.34 -12.59
N PRO A 32 19.01 -13.57 -11.45
CA PRO A 32 17.83 -12.81 -11.06
C PRO A 32 18.09 -11.30 -10.90
N MET A 33 19.33 -10.91 -10.57
CA MET A 33 19.73 -9.50 -10.49
C MET A 33 19.79 -8.83 -11.88
N VAL A 34 20.19 -9.58 -12.93
CA VAL A 34 20.16 -9.09 -14.31
C VAL A 34 18.72 -8.90 -14.75
N VAL A 35 17.86 -9.88 -14.47
CA VAL A 35 16.42 -9.81 -14.76
C VAL A 35 15.77 -8.59 -14.10
N ALA A 36 15.98 -8.40 -12.79
CA ALA A 36 15.41 -7.27 -12.05
C ALA A 36 15.87 -5.91 -12.61
N ASN A 37 17.18 -5.77 -12.93
CA ASN A 37 17.70 -4.53 -13.52
C ASN A 37 17.22 -4.31 -14.97
N ALA A 38 17.03 -5.37 -15.75
CA ALA A 38 16.47 -5.27 -17.08
C ALA A 38 15.02 -4.76 -17.04
N ILE A 39 14.20 -5.31 -16.12
CA ILE A 39 12.82 -4.85 -15.90
C ILE A 39 12.79 -3.39 -15.43
N ALA A 40 13.67 -2.99 -14.49
CA ALA A 40 13.76 -1.60 -14.08
C ALA A 40 14.04 -0.68 -15.26
N ALA A 41 15.04 -1.04 -16.09
CA ALA A 41 15.39 -0.26 -17.27
C ALA A 41 14.25 -0.18 -18.30
N LEU A 42 13.51 -1.27 -18.51
CA LEU A 42 12.38 -1.31 -19.45
C LEU A 42 11.18 -0.49 -18.95
N ASN A 43 10.93 -0.48 -17.64
CA ASN A 43 9.90 0.38 -17.05
C ASN A 43 10.28 1.86 -17.25
N ASP A 44 11.52 2.26 -16.93
CA ASP A 44 12.00 3.64 -17.13
C ASP A 44 11.91 4.04 -18.62
N ILE A 45 12.26 3.13 -19.54
CA ILE A 45 12.17 3.38 -21.00
C ILE A 45 10.70 3.53 -21.41
N HIS A 46 9.80 2.70 -20.88
CA HIS A 46 8.38 2.77 -21.18
C HIS A 46 7.76 4.09 -20.72
N GLU A 47 8.06 4.55 -19.50
CA GLU A 47 7.64 5.85 -18.99
C GLU A 47 8.20 7.01 -19.85
N ALA A 48 9.50 6.98 -20.14
CA ALA A 48 10.13 8.00 -20.99
C ALA A 48 9.54 8.04 -22.42
N ALA A 49 9.17 6.89 -22.99
CA ALA A 49 8.52 6.81 -24.29
C ALA A 49 7.12 7.45 -24.28
N GLN A 50 6.37 7.29 -23.20
CA GLN A 50 5.07 7.94 -22.99
C GLN A 50 5.23 9.48 -22.89
N ASP A 51 6.19 9.96 -22.10
CA ASP A 51 6.46 11.38 -21.90
C ASP A 51 6.90 12.05 -23.20
N LEU A 52 7.73 11.39 -23.99
CA LEU A 52 8.20 11.86 -25.30
C LEU A 52 7.15 11.71 -26.40
N LYS A 53 5.98 11.12 -26.11
CA LYS A 53 4.89 10.84 -27.07
C LYS A 53 5.37 10.12 -28.33
N ILE A 54 6.29 9.16 -28.16
CA ILE A 54 6.79 8.34 -29.25
C ILE A 54 5.63 7.50 -29.78
N GLN A 55 5.26 7.70 -31.06
CA GLN A 55 4.21 6.91 -31.70
C GLN A 55 4.73 5.55 -32.09
N GLY A 56 4.00 4.50 -31.76
CA GLY A 56 4.35 3.12 -32.10
C GLY A 56 3.80 2.11 -31.10
N GLU A 57 4.23 0.87 -31.24
CA GLU A 57 3.92 -0.18 -30.27
C GLU A 57 4.61 0.12 -28.91
N PRO A 58 4.00 -0.31 -27.79
CA PRO A 58 4.63 -0.15 -26.50
C PRO A 58 6.04 -0.77 -26.48
N VAL A 59 7.03 -0.02 -26.00
CA VAL A 59 8.42 -0.47 -25.97
C VAL A 59 8.58 -1.76 -25.14
N PHE A 60 7.76 -1.89 -24.13
CA PHE A 60 7.72 -3.06 -23.25
C PHE A 60 6.28 -3.43 -22.93
N VAL A 61 5.95 -4.71 -23.12
CA VAL A 61 4.67 -5.31 -22.71
C VAL A 61 4.99 -6.48 -21.80
N LEU A 62 4.37 -6.48 -20.63
CA LEU A 62 4.43 -7.60 -19.71
C LEU A 62 3.42 -8.65 -20.21
N ASP A 63 3.92 -9.75 -20.77
CA ASP A 63 3.13 -10.91 -21.17
C ASP A 63 3.23 -12.05 -20.14
N SER A 64 2.47 -13.13 -20.34
CA SER A 64 2.45 -14.27 -19.42
C SER A 64 3.81 -14.98 -19.30
N ASP A 65 4.64 -14.99 -20.35
CA ASP A 65 5.95 -15.62 -20.32
C ASP A 65 6.93 -14.81 -19.48
N VAL A 66 6.94 -13.49 -19.64
CA VAL A 66 7.72 -12.58 -18.81
C VAL A 66 7.22 -12.62 -17.37
N LEU A 67 5.91 -12.64 -17.15
CA LEU A 67 5.30 -12.79 -15.82
C LEU A 67 5.85 -14.01 -15.07
N MET A 68 5.86 -15.17 -15.73
CA MET A 68 6.35 -16.41 -15.09
C MET A 68 7.82 -16.31 -14.70
N LYS A 69 8.66 -15.69 -15.54
CA LYS A 69 10.08 -15.46 -15.24
C LYS A 69 10.25 -14.53 -14.03
N LEU A 70 9.43 -13.45 -13.94
CA LEU A 70 9.47 -12.52 -12.80
C LEU A 70 9.03 -13.19 -11.51
N LEU A 71 8.01 -14.04 -11.53
CA LEU A 71 7.55 -14.78 -10.36
C LEU A 71 8.61 -15.79 -9.84
N VAL A 72 9.42 -16.34 -10.73
CA VAL A 72 10.56 -17.18 -10.34
C VAL A 72 11.67 -16.32 -9.75
N ALA A 73 12.09 -15.26 -10.45
CA ALA A 73 13.15 -14.37 -10.02
C ALA A 73 12.84 -13.66 -8.69
N LEU A 74 11.57 -13.40 -8.38
CA LEU A 74 11.12 -12.72 -7.16
C LEU A 74 11.67 -13.36 -5.88
N ASN A 75 11.74 -14.68 -5.82
CA ASN A 75 12.21 -15.39 -4.62
C ASN A 75 13.74 -15.43 -4.49
N GLU A 76 14.45 -15.26 -5.59
CA GLU A 76 15.92 -15.36 -5.67
C GLU A 76 16.60 -13.98 -5.64
N CYS A 77 15.84 -12.90 -5.89
CA CYS A 77 16.35 -11.53 -5.87
C CYS A 77 16.68 -11.04 -4.47
N THR A 78 17.60 -10.07 -4.41
CA THR A 78 17.76 -9.18 -3.25
C THR A 78 16.48 -8.37 -3.02
N GLU A 79 16.34 -7.75 -1.86
CA GLU A 79 15.18 -6.92 -1.53
C GLU A 79 14.92 -5.79 -2.56
N TRP A 80 15.95 -5.18 -3.11
CA TRP A 80 15.84 -4.18 -4.17
C TRP A 80 15.23 -4.75 -5.46
N GLY A 81 15.69 -5.92 -5.88
CA GLY A 81 15.13 -6.62 -7.03
C GLY A 81 13.67 -7.02 -6.80
N ARG A 82 13.33 -7.48 -5.58
CA ARG A 82 11.94 -7.80 -5.20
C ARG A 82 11.03 -6.59 -5.30
N ILE A 83 11.46 -5.43 -4.82
CA ILE A 83 10.68 -4.18 -4.88
C ILE A 83 10.38 -3.81 -6.35
N ILE A 84 11.39 -3.90 -7.22
CA ILE A 84 11.23 -3.61 -8.65
C ILE A 84 10.22 -4.57 -9.28
N ILE A 85 10.40 -5.87 -9.07
CA ILE A 85 9.51 -6.90 -9.61
C ILE A 85 8.07 -6.71 -9.10
N LEU A 86 7.88 -6.51 -7.79
CA LEU A 86 6.56 -6.29 -7.20
C LEU A 86 5.88 -5.03 -7.75
N ASN A 87 6.61 -3.94 -7.94
CA ASN A 87 6.06 -2.74 -8.56
C ASN A 87 5.59 -3.01 -10.00
N THR A 88 6.38 -3.76 -10.77
CA THR A 88 6.01 -4.15 -12.14
C THR A 88 4.78 -5.07 -12.15
N LEU A 89 4.72 -6.07 -11.27
CA LEU A 89 3.56 -6.95 -11.13
C LEU A 89 2.28 -6.19 -10.74
N ALA A 90 2.41 -5.12 -9.96
CA ALA A 90 1.27 -4.28 -9.58
C ALA A 90 0.69 -3.46 -10.75
N THR A 91 1.41 -3.28 -11.86
CA THR A 91 0.90 -2.63 -13.08
C THR A 91 0.31 -3.63 -14.07
N TYR A 92 0.65 -4.90 -13.93
CA TYR A 92 0.15 -5.96 -14.78
C TYR A 92 -1.34 -6.22 -14.58
N ARG A 93 -2.04 -6.50 -15.67
CA ARG A 93 -3.44 -6.94 -15.65
C ARG A 93 -3.48 -8.38 -16.13
N SER A 94 -3.88 -9.29 -15.26
CA SER A 94 -3.98 -10.71 -15.56
C SER A 94 -4.99 -10.98 -16.68
N ALA A 95 -4.68 -11.97 -17.50
CA ALA A 95 -5.54 -12.39 -18.59
C ALA A 95 -6.82 -13.08 -18.08
N ASP A 96 -6.71 -13.85 -17.01
CA ASP A 96 -7.82 -14.58 -16.40
C ASP A 96 -7.73 -14.68 -14.87
N GLU A 97 -8.77 -15.26 -14.27
CA GLU A 97 -8.87 -15.44 -12.81
C GLU A 97 -7.80 -16.40 -12.26
N ARG A 98 -7.44 -17.44 -13.01
CA ARG A 98 -6.44 -18.43 -12.58
C ARG A 98 -5.04 -17.83 -12.52
N GLU A 99 -4.72 -17.00 -13.49
CA GLU A 99 -3.44 -16.25 -13.48
C GLU A 99 -3.37 -15.30 -12.30
N SER A 100 -4.48 -14.59 -11.97
CA SER A 100 -4.58 -13.73 -10.78
C SER A 100 -4.36 -14.51 -9.49
N GLU A 101 -5.01 -15.65 -9.34
CA GLU A 101 -4.84 -16.53 -8.18
C GLU A 101 -3.38 -16.98 -8.04
N HIS A 102 -2.78 -17.42 -9.14
CA HIS A 102 -1.38 -17.86 -9.17
C HIS A 102 -0.41 -16.74 -8.78
N ILE A 103 -0.62 -15.52 -9.29
CA ILE A 103 0.18 -14.35 -8.90
C ILE A 103 0.06 -14.10 -7.40
N CYS A 104 -1.17 -14.08 -6.85
CA CYS A 104 -1.40 -13.88 -5.42
C CYS A 104 -0.70 -14.94 -4.58
N GLU A 105 -0.83 -16.23 -4.94
CA GLU A 105 -0.18 -17.32 -4.21
C GLU A 105 1.35 -17.22 -4.21
N ARG A 106 1.95 -16.84 -5.34
CA ARG A 106 3.41 -16.68 -5.46
C ARG A 106 3.95 -15.46 -4.73
N VAL A 107 3.15 -14.41 -4.58
CA VAL A 107 3.55 -13.17 -3.92
C VAL A 107 3.32 -13.21 -2.40
N MET A 108 2.32 -13.95 -1.92
CA MET A 108 1.99 -14.05 -0.48
C MET A 108 3.19 -14.33 0.45
N PRO A 109 4.19 -15.18 0.12
CA PRO A 109 5.35 -15.37 0.99
C PRO A 109 6.11 -14.08 1.31
N GLN A 110 6.02 -13.06 0.45
CA GLN A 110 6.68 -11.77 0.66
C GLN A 110 6.04 -10.93 1.79
N PHE A 111 4.85 -11.30 2.27
CA PHE A 111 4.22 -10.67 3.45
C PHE A 111 5.03 -10.82 4.74
N GLN A 112 5.89 -11.83 4.81
CA GLN A 112 6.74 -12.09 5.97
C GLN A 112 8.18 -11.56 5.80
N HIS A 113 8.41 -10.75 4.78
CA HIS A 113 9.73 -10.19 4.53
C HIS A 113 10.10 -9.13 5.57
N ALA A 114 11.38 -9.07 5.97
CA ALA A 114 11.86 -8.09 6.96
C ALA A 114 11.77 -6.64 6.47
N ASN A 115 11.92 -6.41 5.16
CA ASN A 115 11.84 -5.09 4.57
C ASN A 115 10.39 -4.68 4.30
N GLY A 116 9.93 -3.60 4.96
CA GLY A 116 8.56 -3.10 4.84
C GLY A 116 8.14 -2.69 3.42
N ALA A 117 9.09 -2.24 2.58
CA ALA A 117 8.80 -1.88 1.19
C ALA A 117 8.46 -3.12 0.35
N VAL A 118 9.10 -4.26 0.62
CA VAL A 118 8.75 -5.55 -0.01
C VAL A 118 7.36 -5.98 0.42
N VAL A 119 7.04 -5.87 1.72
CA VAL A 119 5.71 -6.21 2.26
C VAL A 119 4.63 -5.34 1.61
N LEU A 120 4.81 -4.03 1.57
CA LEU A 120 3.86 -3.10 0.95
C LEU A 120 3.71 -3.34 -0.56
N GLY A 121 4.81 -3.63 -1.26
CA GLY A 121 4.78 -4.02 -2.66
C GLY A 121 3.96 -5.29 -2.89
N ALA A 122 4.14 -6.30 -2.05
CA ALA A 122 3.38 -7.54 -2.10
C ALA A 122 1.89 -7.32 -1.83
N VAL A 123 1.54 -6.52 -0.82
CA VAL A 123 0.15 -6.13 -0.53
C VAL A 123 -0.47 -5.43 -1.73
N LYS A 124 0.25 -4.49 -2.36
CA LYS A 124 -0.22 -3.77 -3.56
C LYS A 124 -0.53 -4.73 -4.72
N VAL A 125 0.36 -5.67 -5.01
CA VAL A 125 0.16 -6.70 -6.06
C VAL A 125 -1.09 -7.51 -5.76
N VAL A 126 -1.21 -8.04 -4.53
CA VAL A 126 -2.36 -8.87 -4.14
C VAL A 126 -3.66 -8.08 -4.24
N LEU A 127 -3.71 -6.82 -3.82
CA LEU A 127 -4.90 -5.97 -3.93
C LEU A 127 -5.34 -5.77 -5.39
N VAL A 128 -4.39 -5.56 -6.31
CA VAL A 128 -4.71 -5.39 -7.74
C VAL A 128 -5.29 -6.67 -8.34
N HIS A 129 -4.66 -7.82 -8.06
CA HIS A 129 -5.07 -9.09 -8.67
C HIS A 129 -6.29 -9.71 -7.99
N MET A 130 -6.50 -9.43 -6.70
CA MET A 130 -7.68 -9.87 -5.95
C MET A 130 -9.00 -9.34 -6.57
N GLU A 131 -8.96 -8.19 -7.25
CA GLU A 131 -10.12 -7.63 -7.93
C GLU A 131 -10.63 -8.48 -9.10
N SER A 132 -9.73 -9.22 -9.73
CA SER A 132 -10.06 -10.10 -10.87
C SER A 132 -10.57 -11.47 -10.41
N THR A 133 -10.47 -11.78 -9.11
CA THR A 133 -10.89 -13.07 -8.55
C THR A 133 -12.34 -13.02 -8.11
N ARG A 134 -13.15 -13.97 -8.58
CA ARG A 134 -14.58 -14.10 -8.26
C ARG A 134 -14.88 -15.01 -7.07
N LYS A 135 -13.86 -15.71 -6.53
CA LYS A 135 -14.01 -16.65 -5.40
C LYS A 135 -13.98 -15.92 -4.06
N PRO A 136 -15.13 -15.75 -3.37
CA PRO A 136 -15.19 -14.99 -2.12
C PRO A 136 -14.34 -15.61 -1.01
N GLU A 137 -14.23 -16.95 -0.97
CA GLU A 137 -13.41 -17.66 0.03
C GLU A 137 -11.92 -17.36 -0.14
N PHE A 138 -11.43 -17.31 -1.39
CA PHE A 138 -10.04 -16.97 -1.68
C PHE A 138 -9.74 -15.51 -1.31
N VAL A 139 -10.63 -14.59 -1.67
CA VAL A 139 -10.52 -13.17 -1.28
C VAL A 139 -10.47 -13.00 0.24
N GLN A 140 -11.36 -13.67 0.99
CA GLN A 140 -11.33 -13.65 2.45
C GLN A 140 -10.02 -14.20 3.03
N GLN A 141 -9.47 -15.26 2.42
CA GLN A 141 -8.19 -15.82 2.84
C GLN A 141 -7.05 -14.82 2.63
N LEU A 142 -7.01 -14.14 1.47
CA LEU A 142 -6.02 -13.10 1.17
C LEU A 142 -6.11 -11.94 2.17
N VAL A 143 -7.32 -11.44 2.43
CA VAL A 143 -7.59 -10.37 3.41
C VAL A 143 -7.06 -10.76 4.80
N ARG A 144 -7.36 -11.98 5.27
CA ARG A 144 -6.87 -12.46 6.57
C ARG A 144 -5.35 -12.57 6.64
N LYS A 145 -4.70 -12.94 5.52
CA LYS A 145 -3.23 -13.04 5.46
C LYS A 145 -2.52 -11.69 5.33
N MET A 146 -3.19 -10.66 4.82
CA MET A 146 -2.64 -9.30 4.72
C MET A 146 -2.71 -8.54 6.05
N ALA A 147 -3.67 -8.83 6.93
CA ALA A 147 -3.86 -8.08 8.16
C ALA A 147 -2.63 -8.11 9.11
N PRO A 148 -2.03 -9.27 9.47
CA PRO A 148 -0.88 -9.31 10.38
C PRO A 148 0.35 -8.51 9.89
N PRO A 149 0.80 -8.63 8.62
CA PRO A 149 1.92 -7.83 8.13
C PRO A 149 1.63 -6.32 8.14
N LEU A 150 0.41 -5.89 7.85
CA LEU A 150 0.04 -4.47 7.94
C LEU A 150 0.11 -3.96 9.39
N VAL A 151 -0.37 -4.74 10.35
CA VAL A 151 -0.25 -4.45 11.79
C VAL A 151 1.21 -4.33 12.21
N THR A 152 2.07 -5.24 11.74
CA THR A 152 3.51 -5.21 12.05
C THR A 152 4.15 -3.92 11.53
N LEU A 153 3.81 -3.47 10.33
CA LEU A 153 4.33 -2.23 9.75
C LEU A 153 3.93 -0.98 10.54
N VAL A 154 2.74 -0.98 11.16
CA VAL A 154 2.28 0.12 12.03
C VAL A 154 3.05 0.19 13.36
N THR A 155 3.80 -0.83 13.72
CA THR A 155 4.63 -0.84 14.94
C THR A 155 6.12 -0.60 14.65
N SER A 156 6.48 -0.32 13.42
CA SER A 156 7.87 -0.06 12.97
C SER A 156 8.31 1.39 13.25
N GLU A 157 9.44 1.82 12.67
CA GLU A 157 9.93 3.21 12.75
C GLU A 157 8.90 4.22 12.19
N PRO A 158 8.87 5.47 12.69
CA PRO A 158 7.82 6.45 12.35
C PRO A 158 7.61 6.69 10.86
N GLU A 159 8.68 6.69 10.05
CA GLU A 159 8.61 6.88 8.61
C GLU A 159 7.92 5.70 7.93
N VAL A 160 8.26 4.48 8.34
CA VAL A 160 7.62 3.25 7.84
C VAL A 160 6.16 3.19 8.29
N GLN A 161 5.88 3.54 9.55
CA GLN A 161 4.51 3.66 10.07
C GLN A 161 3.67 4.60 9.21
N TRP A 162 4.18 5.79 8.91
CA TRP A 162 3.45 6.78 8.13
C TRP A 162 3.09 6.26 6.74
N VAL A 163 4.07 5.67 6.03
CA VAL A 163 3.83 5.07 4.71
C VAL A 163 2.80 3.94 4.81
N ALA A 164 2.93 3.06 5.82
CA ALA A 164 2.00 1.97 6.06
C ALA A 164 0.57 2.49 6.33
N LEU A 165 0.42 3.48 7.21
CA LEU A 165 -0.87 4.09 7.56
C LEU A 165 -1.54 4.74 6.34
N ARG A 166 -0.77 5.43 5.49
CA ARG A 166 -1.28 6.00 4.23
C ARG A 166 -1.82 4.92 3.30
N ASN A 167 -1.08 3.81 3.15
CA ASN A 167 -1.55 2.67 2.36
C ASN A 167 -2.78 2.00 2.99
N ILE A 168 -2.79 1.80 4.32
CA ILE A 168 -3.95 1.26 5.05
C ILE A 168 -5.18 2.15 4.83
N ASN A 169 -5.02 3.47 4.88
CA ASN A 169 -6.10 4.41 4.61
C ASN A 169 -6.73 4.23 3.21
N LEU A 170 -5.93 3.90 2.20
CA LEU A 170 -6.42 3.58 0.86
C LEU A 170 -7.08 2.20 0.80
N ILE A 171 -6.49 1.21 1.45
CA ILE A 171 -7.02 -0.16 1.51
C ILE A 171 -8.40 -0.18 2.18
N LEU A 172 -8.58 0.53 3.29
CA LEU A 172 -9.83 0.60 4.03
C LEU A 172 -10.99 1.25 3.25
N GLN A 173 -10.71 2.06 2.24
CA GLN A 173 -11.75 2.59 1.34
C GLN A 173 -12.43 1.47 0.54
N LYS A 174 -11.69 0.42 0.21
CA LYS A 174 -12.17 -0.69 -0.61
C LYS A 174 -12.50 -1.94 0.20
N TYR A 175 -11.74 -2.17 1.26
CA TYR A 175 -11.84 -3.34 2.14
C TYR A 175 -11.94 -2.91 3.61
N PRO A 176 -13.08 -2.35 4.04
CA PRO A 176 -13.23 -1.75 5.39
C PRO A 176 -13.09 -2.76 6.52
N ASP A 177 -13.27 -4.05 6.25
CA ASP A 177 -13.25 -5.10 7.28
C ASP A 177 -11.88 -5.72 7.53
N ILE A 178 -10.85 -5.39 6.71
CA ILE A 178 -9.54 -6.05 6.76
C ILE A 178 -8.86 -5.95 8.14
N LEU A 179 -9.05 -4.84 8.86
CA LEU A 179 -8.45 -4.55 10.16
C LEU A 179 -9.50 -4.25 11.24
N SER A 180 -10.74 -4.71 11.05
CA SER A 180 -11.86 -4.34 11.92
C SER A 180 -11.68 -4.72 13.39
N ASN A 181 -10.87 -5.73 13.70
CA ASN A 181 -10.60 -6.20 15.07
C ASN A 181 -9.31 -5.58 15.65
N GLU A 182 -8.59 -4.79 14.88
CA GLU A 182 -7.23 -4.32 15.23
C GLU A 182 -7.21 -2.84 15.64
N MET A 183 -8.35 -2.27 16.07
CA MET A 183 -8.48 -0.85 16.42
C MET A 183 -7.36 -0.37 17.37
N ARG A 184 -7.02 -1.16 18.39
CA ARG A 184 -6.06 -0.78 19.43
C ARG A 184 -4.64 -0.54 18.91
N VAL A 185 -4.27 -1.18 17.80
CA VAL A 185 -2.94 -1.02 17.19
C VAL A 185 -2.72 0.42 16.70
N PHE A 186 -3.82 1.11 16.38
CA PHE A 186 -3.81 2.47 15.87
C PHE A 186 -3.88 3.55 16.95
N PHE A 187 -3.94 3.17 18.23
CA PHE A 187 -3.92 4.17 19.32
C PHE A 187 -2.61 4.95 19.29
N CYS A 188 -2.73 6.27 19.45
CA CYS A 188 -1.57 7.15 19.41
C CYS A 188 -0.75 7.01 20.69
N LYS A 189 0.56 6.83 20.53
CA LYS A 189 1.51 6.84 21.65
C LYS A 189 1.95 8.27 21.94
N TYR A 190 2.37 8.54 23.15
CA TYR A 190 2.83 9.86 23.55
C TYR A 190 3.98 10.38 22.67
N ASN A 191 4.92 9.50 22.32
CA ASN A 191 6.11 9.82 21.53
C ASN A 191 5.90 9.71 20.00
N ASP A 192 4.68 9.41 19.52
CA ASP A 192 4.42 9.40 18.09
C ASP A 192 4.55 10.82 17.50
N PRO A 193 5.25 10.99 16.38
CA PRO A 193 5.30 12.26 15.68
C PRO A 193 3.88 12.76 15.25
N PRO A 194 3.66 14.08 15.16
CA PRO A 194 2.34 14.64 14.80
C PRO A 194 1.76 14.09 13.51
N TYR A 195 2.60 13.84 12.49
CA TYR A 195 2.16 13.29 11.21
C TYR A 195 1.68 11.82 11.32
N VAL A 196 2.29 11.03 12.21
CA VAL A 196 1.86 9.64 12.50
C VAL A 196 0.56 9.65 13.28
N LYS A 197 0.46 10.48 14.36
CA LYS A 197 -0.78 10.65 15.14
C LYS A 197 -1.96 11.02 14.23
N ALA A 198 -1.74 11.92 13.29
CA ALA A 198 -2.74 12.37 12.34
C ALA A 198 -3.31 11.21 11.50
N GLU A 199 -2.45 10.40 10.89
CA GLU A 199 -2.87 9.26 10.06
C GLU A 199 -3.52 8.15 10.90
N LYS A 200 -3.05 7.91 12.13
CA LYS A 200 -3.67 6.96 13.06
C LYS A 200 -5.12 7.33 13.37
N VAL A 201 -5.38 8.61 13.67
CA VAL A 201 -6.75 9.09 13.91
C VAL A 201 -7.64 8.86 12.68
N ASP A 202 -7.14 9.14 11.47
CA ASP A 202 -7.91 8.94 10.25
C ASP A 202 -8.24 7.45 9.99
N VAL A 203 -7.31 6.55 10.32
CA VAL A 203 -7.54 5.09 10.26
C VAL A 203 -8.58 4.67 11.30
N MET A 204 -8.46 5.14 12.55
CA MET A 204 -9.40 4.81 13.62
C MET A 204 -10.84 5.20 13.28
N ILE A 205 -11.04 6.38 12.67
CA ILE A 205 -12.38 6.83 12.25
C ILE A 205 -12.97 5.87 11.21
N LYS A 206 -12.16 5.40 10.25
CA LYS A 206 -12.61 4.45 9.22
C LYS A 206 -12.92 3.05 9.78
N LEU A 207 -12.23 2.65 10.84
CA LEU A 207 -12.45 1.39 11.54
C LEU A 207 -13.58 1.47 12.58
N ALA A 208 -14.10 2.67 12.86
CA ALA A 208 -15.15 2.87 13.85
C ALA A 208 -16.44 2.14 13.46
N LYS A 209 -16.95 1.35 14.39
CA LYS A 209 -18.22 0.61 14.30
C LYS A 209 -18.95 0.74 15.63
N GLU A 210 -20.24 0.44 15.63
CA GLU A 210 -21.05 0.45 16.86
C GLU A 210 -20.41 -0.38 18.00
N SER A 211 -19.77 -1.51 17.65
CA SER A 211 -19.14 -2.42 18.62
C SER A 211 -17.86 -1.91 19.26
N ASN A 212 -17.18 -0.91 18.68
CA ASN A 212 -15.89 -0.42 19.15
C ASN A 212 -15.85 1.10 19.41
N VAL A 213 -16.94 1.80 19.13
CA VAL A 213 -17.01 3.27 19.22
C VAL A 213 -16.77 3.79 20.63
N ASP A 214 -17.20 3.11 21.67
CA ASP A 214 -17.00 3.55 23.06
C ASP A 214 -15.52 3.57 23.44
N MET A 215 -14.78 2.54 23.00
CA MET A 215 -13.34 2.49 23.18
C MET A 215 -12.63 3.60 22.40
N LEU A 216 -13.07 3.87 21.18
CA LEU A 216 -12.53 4.96 20.36
C LEU A 216 -12.82 6.33 20.98
N LEU A 217 -14.05 6.57 21.48
CA LEU A 217 -14.41 7.82 22.11
C LEU A 217 -13.61 8.09 23.37
N SER A 218 -13.31 7.07 24.17
CA SER A 218 -12.45 7.18 25.34
C SER A 218 -11.05 7.68 24.95
N GLU A 219 -10.45 7.11 23.91
CA GLU A 219 -9.14 7.53 23.41
C GLU A 219 -9.18 8.96 22.82
N LEU A 220 -10.17 9.27 22.00
CA LEU A 220 -10.30 10.60 21.40
C LEU A 220 -10.53 11.68 22.45
N LYS A 221 -11.22 11.35 23.56
CA LYS A 221 -11.37 12.24 24.70
C LYS A 221 -10.03 12.55 25.38
N GLU A 222 -9.17 11.55 25.57
CA GLU A 222 -7.81 11.76 26.07
C GLU A 222 -6.99 12.63 25.12
N TYR A 223 -7.02 12.38 23.82
CA TYR A 223 -6.31 13.17 22.82
C TYR A 223 -6.79 14.64 22.80
N ALA A 224 -8.07 14.88 23.08
CA ALA A 224 -8.62 16.24 23.17
C ALA A 224 -8.10 17.03 24.38
N THR A 225 -7.39 16.40 25.33
CA THR A 225 -6.77 17.06 26.48
C THR A 225 -5.26 17.28 26.32
N GLU A 226 -4.66 16.85 25.20
CA GLU A 226 -3.23 17.07 24.93
C GLU A 226 -2.87 18.55 24.73
N VAL A 227 -1.57 18.86 24.74
CA VAL A 227 -1.03 20.23 24.60
C VAL A 227 -1.03 20.71 23.15
N ASP A 228 -0.87 19.79 22.20
CA ASP A 228 -0.85 20.13 20.78
C ASP A 228 -2.25 20.50 20.27
N VAL A 229 -2.43 21.79 19.99
CA VAL A 229 -3.73 22.37 19.57
C VAL A 229 -4.23 21.76 18.27
N ASP A 230 -3.34 21.45 17.32
CA ASP A 230 -3.74 20.90 16.03
C ASP A 230 -4.18 19.44 16.17
N PHE A 231 -3.52 18.68 17.03
CA PHE A 231 -3.91 17.32 17.34
C PHE A 231 -5.24 17.27 18.11
N VAL A 232 -5.40 18.15 19.11
CA VAL A 232 -6.67 18.34 19.85
C VAL A 232 -7.82 18.66 18.90
N ARG A 233 -7.61 19.60 17.98
CA ARG A 233 -8.62 19.97 16.99
C ARG A 233 -9.01 18.78 16.09
N ARG A 234 -8.03 17.95 15.72
CA ARG A 234 -8.27 16.74 14.94
C ARG A 234 -9.06 15.71 15.75
N ALA A 235 -8.74 15.48 17.01
CA ALA A 235 -9.47 14.57 17.89
C ALA A 235 -10.94 14.99 18.05
N ILE A 236 -11.19 16.28 18.29
CA ILE A 236 -12.56 16.82 18.39
C ILE A 236 -13.34 16.62 17.08
N ARG A 237 -12.72 16.89 15.93
CA ARG A 237 -13.34 16.63 14.62
C ARG A 237 -13.64 15.14 14.40
N ALA A 238 -12.74 14.26 14.86
CA ALA A 238 -12.94 12.82 14.78
C ALA A 238 -14.16 12.36 15.57
N ILE A 239 -14.40 12.89 16.77
CA ILE A 239 -15.62 12.63 17.55
C ILE A 239 -16.88 13.05 16.77
N GLY A 240 -16.83 14.24 16.16
CA GLY A 240 -17.94 14.71 15.30
C GLY A 240 -18.19 13.84 14.08
N GLN A 241 -17.13 13.32 13.44
CA GLN A 241 -17.26 12.39 12.32
C GLN A 241 -17.85 11.04 12.75
N CYS A 242 -17.49 10.53 13.94
CA CYS A 242 -18.11 9.33 14.50
C CYS A 242 -19.61 9.54 14.76
N ALA A 243 -20.01 10.73 15.24
CA ALA A 243 -21.41 11.06 15.45
C ALA A 243 -22.24 11.03 14.16
N ILE A 244 -21.64 11.44 13.04
CA ILE A 244 -22.30 11.45 11.72
C ILE A 244 -22.33 10.05 11.10
N SER A 245 -21.26 9.29 11.27
CA SER A 245 -21.09 7.99 10.59
C SER A 245 -21.81 6.84 11.31
N ILE A 246 -22.01 6.93 12.63
CA ILE A 246 -22.56 5.87 13.48
C ILE A 246 -23.75 6.42 14.24
N GLU A 247 -24.95 6.28 13.69
CA GLU A 247 -26.20 6.81 14.26
C GLU A 247 -26.42 6.37 15.72
N ALA A 248 -26.18 5.09 16.02
CA ALA A 248 -26.30 4.54 17.37
C ALA A 248 -25.32 5.14 18.40
N ALA A 249 -24.28 5.83 17.95
CA ALA A 249 -23.28 6.48 18.82
C ALA A 249 -23.44 8.00 18.89
N ALA A 250 -24.34 8.59 18.12
CA ALA A 250 -24.47 10.04 17.98
C ALA A 250 -24.66 10.75 19.32
N GLU A 251 -25.59 10.28 20.18
CA GLU A 251 -25.82 10.86 21.51
C GLU A 251 -24.58 10.81 22.41
N ARG A 252 -23.85 9.69 22.41
CA ARG A 252 -22.62 9.52 23.18
C ARG A 252 -21.52 10.46 22.71
N CYS A 253 -21.37 10.62 21.39
CA CYS A 253 -20.41 11.56 20.80
C CYS A 253 -20.73 13.00 21.21
N VAL A 254 -22.01 13.41 21.14
CA VAL A 254 -22.46 14.74 21.57
C VAL A 254 -22.20 14.95 23.07
N TYR A 255 -22.48 13.95 23.90
CA TYR A 255 -22.21 14.02 25.33
C TYR A 255 -20.69 14.28 25.59
N VAL A 256 -19.80 13.54 24.96
CA VAL A 256 -18.35 13.73 25.09
C VAL A 256 -17.92 15.14 24.64
N LEU A 257 -18.49 15.66 23.55
CA LEU A 257 -18.20 17.02 23.09
C LEU A 257 -18.65 18.08 24.10
N LEU A 258 -19.83 17.91 24.72
CA LEU A 258 -20.32 18.82 25.75
C LEU A 258 -19.45 18.81 27.02
N GLU A 259 -18.99 17.61 27.45
CA GLU A 259 -18.03 17.48 28.55
C GLU A 259 -16.70 18.23 28.26
N LEU A 260 -16.16 18.09 27.03
CA LEU A 260 -14.94 18.78 26.64
C LEU A 260 -15.08 20.31 26.63
N ILE A 261 -16.27 20.81 26.25
CA ILE A 261 -16.57 22.25 26.32
C ILE A 261 -16.61 22.69 27.78
N GLY A 262 -17.31 21.97 28.66
CA GLY A 262 -17.44 22.28 30.07
C GLY A 262 -16.11 22.27 30.84
N SER A 263 -15.23 21.30 30.53
CA SER A 263 -13.91 21.18 31.17
C SER A 263 -12.89 22.25 30.77
N ARG A 264 -13.09 22.95 29.65
CA ARG A 264 -12.24 24.07 29.19
C ARG A 264 -12.77 25.45 29.58
N ALA A 265 -14.03 25.53 30.03
CA ALA A 265 -14.65 26.76 30.45
C ALA A 265 -14.45 27.05 31.95
N SER A 266 -13.92 26.09 32.69
CA SER A 266 -13.51 26.18 34.10
C SER A 266 -12.00 26.31 34.23
#